data_8713cfcc4bfd6307039786651e133b8d
#
_entry.id   8713cfcc4bfd6307039786651e133b8d
#
_cell.length_a   1.000
_cell.length_b   1.000
_cell.length_c   1.000
_cell.angle_alpha   90.00
_cell.angle_beta   90.00
_cell.angle_gamma   90.00
#
_symmetry.space_group_name_H-M   'P 1'
#
loop_
_entity.id
_entity.type
_entity.pdbx_description
1 polymer ?
#
loop_
_entity_poly.entity_id
_entity_poly.type
_entity_poly.pdbx_seq_one_letter_code
_entity_poly.pdbx_strand_id
1 'polypeptide(L)'
;VSGLAVNNLGHCHPAVVSAIQKQAKTLLHVSNLYHIEPQSQLAECLTSLCFADKIFFCNSGAEAIEAAIKLARKFSCDQGHPERTEIITMNNSFHGRTMAALSATAQKSYHAGFNPLLPGFKYVPFNNLQAVKKLINKKTCAILIEPIQGEGGVNVPEPNYLKDLKSLCRENDILLIFDEVQTGFGRTGKLFAHELFKTKPDIMTLAKALGGGMAIGAMAA
;
A
#
# COMPACT_ATOMS: atom_id res chain seq x y z
N VAL A 1 11.70 11.02 -14.08
CA VAL A 1 12.33 9.92 -13.37
C VAL A 1 11.43 8.68 -13.44
N SER A 2 11.56 7.89 -14.52
CA SER A 2 10.77 6.68 -14.75
C SER A 2 9.25 6.85 -14.57
N GLY A 3 8.69 8.05 -14.90
CA GLY A 3 7.26 8.35 -14.70
C GLY A 3 6.81 8.24 -13.24
N LEU A 4 7.56 8.80 -12.30
CA LEU A 4 7.37 8.64 -10.84
C LEU A 4 7.37 7.18 -10.40
N ALA A 5 8.42 6.45 -10.78
CA ALA A 5 8.64 5.02 -10.46
C ALA A 5 7.61 4.06 -11.10
N VAL A 6 7.04 4.41 -12.26
CA VAL A 6 6.08 3.56 -12.99
C VAL A 6 6.77 2.72 -14.05
N ASN A 7 7.64 3.34 -14.88
CA ASN A 7 8.27 2.71 -16.03
C ASN A 7 9.64 2.13 -15.68
N ASN A 8 9.69 1.14 -14.80
CA ASN A 8 10.95 0.54 -14.36
C ASN A 8 11.71 -0.16 -15.50
N LEU A 9 11.00 -0.65 -16.52
CA LEU A 9 11.56 -1.29 -17.71
C LEU A 9 11.87 -0.31 -18.84
N GLY A 10 11.59 1.00 -18.67
CA GLY A 10 11.68 2.02 -19.72
C GLY A 10 10.44 2.06 -20.61
N HIS A 11 10.44 3.02 -21.55
CA HIS A 11 9.33 3.20 -22.48
C HIS A 11 9.31 2.11 -23.55
N CYS A 12 8.11 1.64 -23.92
CA CYS A 12 7.88 0.70 -25.03
C CYS A 12 8.71 -0.58 -24.93
N HIS A 13 8.88 -1.11 -23.69
CA HIS A 13 9.60 -2.37 -23.52
C HIS A 13 8.92 -3.47 -24.36
N PRO A 14 9.65 -4.21 -25.21
CA PRO A 14 9.06 -5.13 -26.20
C PRO A 14 8.13 -6.18 -25.59
N ALA A 15 8.48 -6.75 -24.44
CA ALA A 15 7.65 -7.73 -23.75
C ALA A 15 6.31 -7.14 -23.29
N VAL A 16 6.31 -5.89 -22.77
CA VAL A 16 5.08 -5.20 -22.33
C VAL A 16 4.18 -4.90 -23.52
N VAL A 17 4.76 -4.33 -24.60
CA VAL A 17 4.02 -4.03 -25.85
C VAL A 17 3.40 -5.30 -26.43
N SER A 18 4.18 -6.38 -26.54
CA SER A 18 3.71 -7.66 -27.06
C SER A 18 2.57 -8.24 -26.21
N ALA A 19 2.69 -8.19 -24.88
CA ALA A 19 1.65 -8.68 -23.97
C ALA A 19 0.34 -7.89 -24.15
N ILE A 20 0.41 -6.55 -24.25
CA ILE A 20 -0.76 -5.69 -24.48
C ILE A 20 -1.42 -6.03 -25.81
N GLN A 21 -0.64 -6.13 -26.89
CA GLN A 21 -1.16 -6.44 -28.22
C GLN A 21 -1.84 -7.82 -28.29
N LYS A 22 -1.23 -8.82 -27.65
CA LYS A 22 -1.79 -10.18 -27.57
C LYS A 22 -3.10 -10.17 -26.78
N GLN A 23 -3.09 -9.57 -25.57
CA GLN A 23 -4.25 -9.59 -24.70
C GLN A 23 -5.43 -8.78 -25.26
N ALA A 24 -5.16 -7.65 -25.91
CA ALA A 24 -6.19 -6.82 -26.55
C ALA A 24 -6.93 -7.56 -27.69
N LYS A 25 -6.26 -8.52 -28.36
CA LYS A 25 -6.86 -9.37 -29.40
C LYS A 25 -7.55 -10.62 -28.83
N THR A 26 -7.33 -10.96 -27.57
CA THR A 26 -7.85 -12.18 -26.95
C THR A 26 -9.07 -11.90 -26.09
N LEU A 27 -8.93 -11.01 -25.10
CA LEU A 27 -9.99 -10.72 -24.12
C LEU A 27 -9.67 -9.43 -23.36
N LEU A 28 -10.59 -8.48 -23.35
CA LEU A 28 -10.44 -7.23 -22.61
C LEU A 28 -11.05 -7.31 -21.21
N HIS A 29 -12.32 -7.79 -21.09
CA HIS A 29 -13.03 -7.82 -19.82
C HIS A 29 -14.19 -8.83 -19.82
N VAL A 30 -14.37 -9.54 -18.70
CA VAL A 30 -15.49 -10.49 -18.50
C VAL A 30 -16.11 -10.43 -17.10
N SER A 31 -15.77 -9.43 -16.29
CA SER A 31 -16.15 -9.30 -14.88
C SER A 31 -15.57 -10.41 -13.96
N ASN A 32 -15.77 -10.27 -12.64
CA ASN A 32 -15.36 -11.26 -11.64
C ASN A 32 -16.31 -12.49 -11.56
N LEU A 33 -17.26 -12.61 -12.48
CA LEU A 33 -18.11 -13.81 -12.58
C LEU A 33 -17.38 -14.99 -13.24
N TYR A 34 -16.27 -14.73 -13.91
CA TYR A 34 -15.49 -15.72 -14.63
C TYR A 34 -14.03 -15.70 -14.17
N HIS A 35 -13.37 -16.84 -14.26
CA HIS A 35 -11.93 -16.92 -14.05
C HIS A 35 -11.20 -16.24 -15.22
N ILE A 36 -10.26 -15.37 -14.88
CA ILE A 36 -9.41 -14.68 -15.85
C ILE A 36 -7.99 -15.21 -15.66
N GLU A 37 -7.50 -15.97 -16.61
CA GLU A 37 -6.21 -16.65 -16.52
C GLU A 37 -5.04 -15.71 -16.19
N PRO A 38 -4.83 -14.57 -16.88
CA PRO A 38 -3.75 -13.64 -16.51
C PRO A 38 -3.84 -13.11 -15.08
N GLN A 39 -5.06 -12.90 -14.56
CA GLN A 39 -5.27 -12.46 -13.18
C GLN A 39 -4.84 -13.53 -12.17
N SER A 40 -5.22 -14.79 -12.42
CA SER A 40 -4.83 -15.92 -11.56
C SER A 40 -3.32 -16.13 -11.59
N GLN A 41 -2.71 -16.12 -12.78
CA GLN A 41 -1.26 -16.25 -12.94
C GLN A 41 -0.48 -15.13 -12.22
N LEU A 42 -0.95 -13.88 -12.31
CA LEU A 42 -0.33 -12.77 -11.59
C LEU A 42 -0.49 -12.91 -10.07
N ALA A 43 -1.66 -13.37 -9.59
CA ALA A 43 -1.87 -13.62 -8.17
C ALA A 43 -0.94 -14.70 -7.64
N GLU A 44 -0.82 -15.84 -8.33
CA GLU A 44 0.10 -16.94 -7.98
C GLU A 44 1.56 -16.46 -7.99
N CYS A 45 1.94 -15.69 -9.00
CA CYS A 45 3.29 -15.11 -9.07
C CYS A 45 3.56 -14.21 -7.86
N LEU A 46 2.66 -13.28 -7.54
CA LEU A 46 2.85 -12.35 -6.42
C LEU A 46 2.87 -13.07 -5.06
N THR A 47 1.97 -14.01 -4.81
CA THR A 47 1.95 -14.79 -3.56
C THR A 47 3.19 -15.67 -3.40
N SER A 48 3.76 -16.19 -4.49
CA SER A 48 5.02 -16.95 -4.44
C SER A 48 6.25 -16.08 -4.13
N LEU A 49 6.17 -14.77 -4.35
CA LEU A 49 7.28 -13.82 -4.22
C LEU A 49 7.21 -12.94 -2.96
N CYS A 50 6.10 -12.98 -2.22
CA CYS A 50 5.94 -12.16 -1.00
C CYS A 50 5.40 -12.97 0.18
N PHE A 51 5.05 -12.29 1.26
CA PHE A 51 4.55 -12.92 2.49
C PHE A 51 3.05 -13.25 2.45
N ALA A 52 2.32 -12.69 1.47
CA ALA A 52 0.86 -12.71 1.44
C ALA A 52 0.31 -14.03 0.86
N ASP A 53 -0.85 -14.44 1.35
CA ASP A 53 -1.58 -15.61 0.87
C ASP A 53 -2.59 -15.26 -0.23
N LYS A 54 -3.02 -14.00 -0.28
CA LYS A 54 -4.06 -13.53 -1.21
C LYS A 54 -3.75 -12.15 -1.77
N ILE A 55 -4.23 -11.93 -3.00
CA ILE A 55 -4.10 -10.66 -3.72
C ILE A 55 -5.49 -10.16 -4.12
N PHE A 56 -5.77 -8.90 -3.82
CA PHE A 56 -6.90 -8.17 -4.35
C PHE A 56 -6.40 -7.20 -5.42
N PHE A 57 -6.91 -7.29 -6.65
CA PHE A 57 -6.53 -6.39 -7.75
C PHE A 57 -7.50 -5.20 -7.87
N CYS A 58 -6.96 -4.07 -8.28
CA CYS A 58 -7.68 -2.82 -8.55
C CYS A 58 -6.95 -2.01 -9.64
N ASN A 59 -7.35 -0.75 -9.88
CA ASN A 59 -6.85 0.01 -11.03
C ASN A 59 -5.73 1.00 -10.69
N SER A 60 -5.47 1.24 -9.43
CA SER A 60 -4.50 2.27 -8.99
C SER A 60 -3.99 2.03 -7.59
N GLY A 61 -2.88 2.72 -7.23
CA GLY A 61 -2.37 2.73 -5.87
C GLY A 61 -3.35 3.32 -4.85
N ALA A 62 -4.11 4.36 -5.25
CA ALA A 62 -5.13 4.94 -4.38
C ALA A 62 -6.22 3.93 -4.04
N GLU A 63 -6.70 3.14 -5.03
CA GLU A 63 -7.67 2.07 -4.78
C GLU A 63 -7.08 0.93 -3.94
N ALA A 64 -5.79 0.60 -4.11
CA ALA A 64 -5.11 -0.37 -3.25
C ALA A 64 -5.08 0.11 -1.78
N ILE A 65 -4.82 1.40 -1.54
CA ILE A 65 -4.90 2.01 -0.20
C ILE A 65 -6.33 2.00 0.34
N GLU A 66 -7.35 2.34 -0.47
CA GLU A 66 -8.75 2.22 -0.07
C GLU A 66 -9.10 0.79 0.35
N ALA A 67 -8.63 -0.21 -0.41
CA ALA A 67 -8.81 -1.63 -0.07
C ALA A 67 -8.13 -1.99 1.25
N ALA A 68 -6.89 -1.55 1.48
CA ALA A 68 -6.15 -1.80 2.71
C ALA A 68 -6.82 -1.16 3.94
N ILE A 69 -7.30 0.08 3.82
CA ILE A 69 -8.05 0.78 4.87
C ILE A 69 -9.35 0.02 5.20
N LYS A 70 -10.08 -0.39 4.18
CA LYS A 70 -11.33 -1.16 4.35
C LYS A 70 -11.07 -2.52 4.98
N LEU A 71 -10.03 -3.23 4.53
CA LEU A 71 -9.64 -4.53 5.09
C LEU A 71 -9.28 -4.40 6.58
N ALA A 72 -8.46 -3.41 6.94
CA ALA A 72 -8.07 -3.20 8.34
C ALA A 72 -9.27 -2.96 9.25
N ARG A 73 -10.22 -2.12 8.82
CA ARG A 73 -11.46 -1.85 9.57
C ARG A 73 -12.37 -3.08 9.63
N LYS A 74 -12.54 -3.79 8.50
CA LYS A 74 -13.36 -5.00 8.43
C LYS A 74 -12.79 -6.11 9.30
N PHE A 75 -11.47 -6.34 9.24
CA PHE A 75 -10.78 -7.31 10.08
C PHE A 75 -11.03 -7.04 11.57
N SER A 76 -10.83 -5.81 12.02
CA SER A 76 -11.09 -5.44 13.42
C SER A 76 -12.55 -5.69 13.82
N CYS A 77 -13.50 -5.33 12.96
CA CYS A 77 -14.92 -5.58 13.18
C CYS A 77 -15.23 -7.09 13.33
N ASP A 78 -14.65 -7.91 12.45
CA ASP A 78 -14.84 -9.37 12.46
C ASP A 78 -14.18 -10.05 13.69
N GLN A 79 -13.13 -9.42 14.24
CA GLN A 79 -12.51 -9.82 15.51
C GLN A 79 -13.30 -9.35 16.76
N GLY A 80 -14.48 -8.75 16.57
CA GLY A 80 -15.33 -8.29 17.67
C GLY A 80 -15.01 -6.85 18.16
N HIS A 81 -14.25 -6.08 17.40
CA HIS A 81 -13.84 -4.72 17.73
C HIS A 81 -14.36 -3.69 16.69
N PRO A 82 -15.68 -3.51 16.52
CA PRO A 82 -16.24 -2.60 15.52
C PRO A 82 -15.90 -1.12 15.78
N GLU A 83 -15.50 -0.77 17.00
CA GLU A 83 -15.05 0.57 17.39
C GLU A 83 -13.65 0.90 16.86
N ARG A 84 -12.84 -0.09 16.47
CA ARG A 84 -11.49 0.08 15.94
C ARG A 84 -11.53 0.54 14.49
N THR A 85 -11.53 1.84 14.26
CA THR A 85 -11.62 2.46 12.94
C THR A 85 -10.52 3.48 12.67
N GLU A 86 -9.70 3.80 13.68
CA GLU A 86 -8.63 4.79 13.56
C GLU A 86 -7.35 4.16 12.96
N ILE A 87 -6.71 4.91 12.06
CA ILE A 87 -5.46 4.54 11.41
C ILE A 87 -4.43 5.64 11.68
N ILE A 88 -3.24 5.24 12.13
CA ILE A 88 -2.12 6.14 12.34
C ILE A 88 -1.29 6.15 11.05
N THR A 89 -0.98 7.36 10.53
CA THR A 89 -0.10 7.57 9.37
C THR A 89 1.02 8.53 9.70
N MET A 90 2.02 8.64 8.83
CA MET A 90 3.21 9.45 9.08
C MET A 90 3.10 10.82 8.43
N ASN A 91 3.55 11.87 9.11
CA ASN A 91 3.70 13.20 8.51
C ASN A 91 4.50 13.10 7.22
N ASN A 92 4.17 13.94 6.25
CA ASN A 92 4.76 13.97 4.91
C ASN A 92 4.50 12.70 4.07
N SER A 93 3.62 11.79 4.51
CA SER A 93 3.23 10.64 3.69
C SER A 93 2.43 11.05 2.45
N PHE A 94 2.43 10.16 1.47
CA PHE A 94 1.57 10.26 0.29
C PHE A 94 0.96 8.89 -0.03
N HIS A 95 -0.36 8.77 0.11
CA HIS A 95 -1.09 7.51 -0.07
C HIS A 95 -2.12 7.54 -1.21
N GLY A 96 -2.31 8.68 -1.88
CA GLY A 96 -3.24 8.83 -3.00
C GLY A 96 -4.17 10.03 -2.89
N ARG A 97 -5.14 10.10 -3.82
CA ARG A 97 -6.02 11.27 -4.00
C ARG A 97 -7.52 10.97 -3.86
N THR A 98 -7.93 9.71 -3.66
CA THR A 98 -9.30 9.37 -3.27
C THR A 98 -9.56 9.80 -1.83
N MET A 99 -10.80 9.96 -1.39
CA MET A 99 -11.09 10.62 -0.09
C MET A 99 -10.43 9.92 1.10
N ALA A 100 -10.42 8.59 1.21
CA ALA A 100 -9.73 7.93 2.30
C ALA A 100 -8.20 7.96 2.14
N ALA A 101 -7.68 7.74 0.94
CA ALA A 101 -6.25 7.85 0.66
C ALA A 101 -5.72 9.27 0.88
N LEU A 102 -6.52 10.30 0.51
CA LEU A 102 -6.23 11.70 0.78
C LEU A 102 -6.20 11.99 2.29
N SER A 103 -7.18 11.44 3.02
CA SER A 103 -7.23 11.57 4.48
C SER A 103 -6.08 10.84 5.18
N ALA A 104 -5.54 9.78 4.58
CA ALA A 104 -4.34 9.11 5.06
C ALA A 104 -3.04 9.86 4.72
N THR A 105 -3.04 10.68 3.65
CA THR A 105 -1.91 11.50 3.20
C THR A 105 -1.71 12.67 4.15
N ALA A 106 -0.62 12.66 4.95
CA ALA A 106 -0.40 13.65 5.99
C ALA A 106 0.34 14.90 5.48
N GLN A 107 -0.23 15.55 4.45
CA GLN A 107 0.30 16.78 3.85
C GLN A 107 -0.83 17.80 3.66
N LYS A 108 -0.81 18.89 4.44
CA LYS A 108 -1.88 19.91 4.46
C LYS A 108 -2.16 20.56 3.10
N SER A 109 -1.15 20.68 2.25
CA SER A 109 -1.29 21.25 0.89
C SER A 109 -2.24 20.44 0.01
N TYR A 110 -2.28 19.11 0.20
CA TYR A 110 -3.20 18.22 -0.53
C TYR A 110 -4.62 18.24 0.02
N HIS A 111 -4.80 18.60 1.29
CA HIS A 111 -6.12 18.66 1.95
C HIS A 111 -6.91 19.93 1.59
N ALA A 112 -6.21 20.99 1.13
CA ALA A 112 -6.83 22.29 0.87
C ALA A 112 -7.96 22.17 -0.17
N GLY A 113 -9.16 22.63 0.21
CA GLY A 113 -10.35 22.59 -0.64
C GLY A 113 -11.15 21.28 -0.62
N PHE A 114 -10.70 20.24 0.13
CA PHE A 114 -11.36 18.93 0.18
C PHE A 114 -11.96 18.58 1.55
N ASN A 115 -12.10 19.56 2.44
CA ASN A 115 -12.74 19.34 3.74
C ASN A 115 -14.28 19.22 3.60
N PRO A 116 -14.94 18.40 4.46
CA PRO A 116 -14.35 17.60 5.53
C PRO A 116 -13.67 16.34 5.02
N LEU A 117 -12.49 16.03 5.56
CA LEU A 117 -11.80 14.77 5.29
C LEU A 117 -12.52 13.60 5.98
N LEU A 118 -12.25 12.37 5.51
CA LEU A 118 -12.74 11.17 6.19
C LEU A 118 -12.15 11.09 7.61
N PRO A 119 -12.98 10.96 8.67
CA PRO A 119 -12.48 10.87 10.04
C PRO A 119 -11.75 9.55 10.32
N GLY A 120 -10.95 9.54 11.40
CA GLY A 120 -10.27 8.36 11.89
C GLY A 120 -8.79 8.27 11.48
N PHE A 121 -8.21 9.32 10.91
CA PHE A 121 -6.77 9.38 10.64
C PHE A 121 -6.05 10.22 11.68
N LYS A 122 -4.90 9.71 12.14
CA LYS A 122 -4.01 10.36 13.10
C LYS A 122 -2.60 10.45 12.49
N TYR A 123 -1.92 11.57 12.67
CA TYR A 123 -0.63 11.82 12.06
C TYR A 123 0.47 11.94 13.10
N VAL A 124 1.62 11.31 12.84
CA VAL A 124 2.81 11.36 13.70
C VAL A 124 4.07 11.65 12.87
N PRO A 125 5.12 12.21 13.46
CA PRO A 125 6.41 12.32 12.77
C PRO A 125 6.94 10.93 12.38
N PHE A 126 7.48 10.83 11.15
CA PHE A 126 8.24 9.65 10.71
C PHE A 126 9.46 9.43 11.62
N ASN A 127 9.90 8.20 11.85
CA ASN A 127 10.98 7.84 12.77
C ASN A 127 10.73 8.18 14.25
N ASN A 128 9.49 8.39 14.67
CA ASN A 128 9.17 8.69 16.07
C ASN A 128 8.22 7.63 16.68
N LEU A 129 8.81 6.51 17.13
CA LEU A 129 8.07 5.42 17.76
C LEU A 129 7.30 5.86 19.01
N GLN A 130 7.84 6.81 19.78
CA GLN A 130 7.18 7.30 21.00
C GLN A 130 5.90 8.09 20.69
N ALA A 131 5.91 8.87 19.61
CA ALA A 131 4.70 9.54 19.13
C ALA A 131 3.62 8.53 18.69
N VAL A 132 4.02 7.45 18.03
CA VAL A 132 3.10 6.36 17.67
C VAL A 132 2.49 5.74 18.92
N LYS A 133 3.33 5.33 19.90
CA LYS A 133 2.87 4.74 21.17
C LYS A 133 1.84 5.61 21.89
N LYS A 134 2.03 6.92 21.91
CA LYS A 134 1.10 7.87 22.57
C LYS A 134 -0.25 7.98 21.88
N LEU A 135 -0.34 7.72 20.58
CA LEU A 135 -1.60 7.83 19.82
C LEU A 135 -2.41 6.54 19.74
N ILE A 136 -1.76 5.38 19.94
CA ILE A 136 -2.48 4.10 20.00
C ILE A 136 -3.49 4.15 21.14
N ASN A 137 -4.72 3.78 20.83
CA ASN A 137 -5.83 3.72 21.75
C ASN A 137 -6.83 2.62 21.35
N LYS A 138 -7.91 2.46 22.12
CA LYS A 138 -8.93 1.41 21.89
C LYS A 138 -9.61 1.45 20.52
N LYS A 139 -9.51 2.57 19.78
CA LYS A 139 -10.10 2.75 18.46
C LYS A 139 -9.09 2.51 17.33
N THR A 140 -7.82 2.30 17.62
CA THR A 140 -6.78 2.08 16.61
C THR A 140 -6.92 0.69 16.01
N CYS A 141 -7.00 0.58 14.67
CA CYS A 141 -7.01 -0.68 13.96
C CYS A 141 -5.70 -0.96 13.20
N ALA A 142 -5.00 0.07 12.75
CA ALA A 142 -3.79 -0.10 11.95
C ALA A 142 -2.83 1.08 12.03
N ILE A 143 -1.58 0.80 11.64
CA ILE A 143 -0.57 1.79 11.26
C ILE A 143 -0.33 1.63 9.77
N LEU A 144 -0.44 2.73 8.99
CA LEU A 144 -0.15 2.78 7.56
C LEU A 144 1.11 3.62 7.34
N ILE A 145 2.11 3.04 6.67
CA ILE A 145 3.41 3.67 6.47
C ILE A 145 4.03 3.29 5.12
N GLU A 146 4.68 4.24 4.45
CA GLU A 146 5.63 3.96 3.38
C GLU A 146 6.95 3.47 4.01
N PRO A 147 7.51 2.32 3.63
CA PRO A 147 8.81 1.88 4.17
C PRO A 147 9.93 2.89 3.96
N ILE A 148 9.89 3.61 2.85
CA ILE A 148 10.68 4.82 2.55
C ILE A 148 9.68 5.82 1.98
N GLN A 149 9.56 7.00 2.57
CA GLN A 149 8.70 8.03 2.02
C GLN A 149 9.30 8.58 0.71
N GLY A 150 8.53 8.49 -0.38
CA GLY A 150 8.98 8.99 -1.68
C GLY A 150 8.65 10.46 -1.88
N GLU A 151 7.37 10.80 -2.00
CA GLU A 151 6.88 12.17 -2.23
C GLU A 151 7.21 13.13 -1.08
N GLY A 152 7.35 12.62 0.13
CA GLY A 152 7.69 13.39 1.31
C GLY A 152 9.16 13.82 1.41
N GLY A 153 10.01 13.49 0.42
CA GLY A 153 11.42 13.92 0.37
C GLY A 153 12.44 12.79 0.53
N VAL A 154 12.10 11.55 0.17
CA VAL A 154 12.97 10.36 0.28
C VAL A 154 13.48 10.14 1.71
N ASN A 155 12.54 10.11 2.65
CA ASN A 155 12.87 9.86 4.05
C ASN A 155 13.05 8.36 4.30
N VAL A 156 14.25 7.97 4.71
CA VAL A 156 14.62 6.59 5.04
C VAL A 156 14.38 6.31 6.52
N PRO A 157 13.85 5.13 6.89
CA PRO A 157 13.63 4.80 8.30
C PRO A 157 14.96 4.61 9.03
N GLU A 158 14.99 5.02 10.30
CA GLU A 158 16.07 4.72 11.21
C GLU A 158 16.23 3.20 11.41
N PRO A 159 17.45 2.74 11.75
CA PRO A 159 17.67 1.33 12.04
C PRO A 159 16.65 0.77 13.04
N ASN A 160 16.04 -0.36 12.73
CA ASN A 160 15.03 -1.06 13.52
C ASN A 160 13.65 -0.37 13.64
N TYR A 161 13.45 0.88 13.18
CA TYR A 161 12.18 1.58 13.33
C TYR A 161 10.98 0.76 12.82
N LEU A 162 11.07 0.15 11.64
CA LEU A 162 9.98 -0.67 11.09
C LEU A 162 9.77 -1.97 11.87
N LYS A 163 10.84 -2.58 12.40
CA LYS A 163 10.74 -3.75 13.28
C LYS A 163 10.06 -3.41 14.60
N ASP A 164 10.42 -2.28 15.18
CA ASP A 164 9.84 -1.80 16.43
C ASP A 164 8.36 -1.44 16.24
N LEU A 165 7.99 -0.84 15.09
CA LEU A 165 6.58 -0.64 14.70
C LEU A 165 5.83 -1.97 14.60
N LYS A 166 6.42 -2.99 13.96
CA LYS A 166 5.79 -4.32 13.87
C LYS A 166 5.59 -4.96 15.23
N SER A 167 6.58 -4.84 16.12
CA SER A 167 6.46 -5.32 17.50
C SER A 167 5.35 -4.60 18.23
N LEU A 168 5.32 -3.27 18.12
CA LEU A 168 4.28 -2.43 18.72
C LEU A 168 2.87 -2.78 18.22
N CYS A 169 2.74 -3.06 16.91
CA CYS A 169 1.47 -3.50 16.33
C CYS A 169 1.00 -4.83 16.96
N ARG A 170 1.90 -5.80 17.10
CA ARG A 170 1.60 -7.09 17.73
C ARG A 170 1.20 -6.95 19.21
N GLU A 171 1.91 -6.14 19.97
CA GLU A 171 1.62 -5.87 21.38
C GLU A 171 0.23 -5.26 21.60
N ASN A 172 -0.31 -4.55 20.63
CA ASN A 172 -1.57 -3.85 20.71
C ASN A 172 -2.71 -4.50 19.88
N ASP A 173 -2.41 -5.62 19.23
CA ASP A 173 -3.36 -6.34 18.36
C ASP A 173 -3.94 -5.41 17.27
N ILE A 174 -3.06 -4.71 16.56
CA ILE A 174 -3.37 -3.82 15.43
C ILE A 174 -2.52 -4.20 14.20
N LEU A 175 -2.98 -3.85 13.02
CA LEU A 175 -2.33 -4.23 11.77
C LEU A 175 -1.23 -3.23 11.38
N LEU A 176 -0.15 -3.74 10.78
CA LEU A 176 0.85 -2.94 10.07
C LEU A 176 0.63 -3.02 8.57
N ILE A 177 0.39 -1.88 7.95
CA ILE A 177 0.18 -1.74 6.50
C ILE A 177 1.41 -1.05 5.90
N PHE A 178 2.08 -1.70 4.93
CA PHE A 178 3.13 -1.06 4.15
C PHE A 178 2.57 -0.59 2.81
N ASP A 179 2.73 0.70 2.55
CA ASP A 179 2.52 1.27 1.22
C ASP A 179 3.79 1.10 0.39
N GLU A 180 3.82 0.05 -0.41
CA GLU A 180 4.92 -0.25 -1.34
C GLU A 180 4.59 0.15 -2.79
N VAL A 181 3.61 1.03 -2.99
CA VAL A 181 3.24 1.54 -4.31
C VAL A 181 4.43 2.17 -5.02
N GLN A 182 5.33 2.84 -4.29
CA GLN A 182 6.54 3.43 -4.87
C GLN A 182 7.81 2.63 -4.59
N THR A 183 7.91 1.96 -3.46
CA THR A 183 9.12 1.26 -3.02
C THR A 183 9.25 -0.16 -3.58
N GLY A 184 8.15 -0.73 -4.07
CA GLY A 184 8.12 -2.09 -4.62
C GLY A 184 8.79 -2.23 -5.99
N PHE A 185 8.81 -3.47 -6.48
CA PHE A 185 9.27 -3.87 -7.81
C PHE A 185 10.70 -3.42 -8.15
N GLY A 186 11.62 -3.66 -7.22
CA GLY A 186 13.04 -3.44 -7.45
C GLY A 186 13.55 -2.03 -7.16
N ARG A 187 12.67 -1.08 -6.80
CA ARG A 187 13.05 0.34 -6.60
C ARG A 187 14.15 0.51 -5.54
N THR A 188 14.15 -0.31 -4.52
CA THR A 188 15.07 -0.23 -3.37
C THR A 188 16.21 -1.25 -3.42
N GLY A 189 16.35 -2.01 -4.54
CA GLY A 189 17.34 -3.06 -4.69
C GLY A 189 16.89 -4.45 -4.21
N LYS A 190 15.67 -4.56 -3.68
CA LYS A 190 14.96 -5.80 -3.42
C LYS A 190 13.62 -5.75 -4.16
N LEU A 191 12.97 -6.91 -4.36
CA LEU A 191 11.67 -6.92 -5.02
C LEU A 191 10.67 -6.02 -4.25
N PHE A 192 10.64 -6.17 -2.94
CA PHE A 192 9.86 -5.32 -2.03
C PHE A 192 10.74 -4.73 -0.93
N ALA A 193 10.43 -3.52 -0.47
CA ALA A 193 11.20 -2.85 0.57
C ALA A 193 11.11 -3.58 1.92
N HIS A 194 10.01 -4.28 2.21
CA HIS A 194 9.89 -5.08 3.43
C HIS A 194 11.02 -6.13 3.57
N GLU A 195 11.55 -6.63 2.44
CA GLU A 195 12.68 -7.56 2.43
C GLU A 195 13.99 -6.85 2.85
N LEU A 196 14.21 -5.62 2.35
CA LEU A 196 15.37 -4.81 2.69
C LEU A 196 15.43 -4.56 4.20
N PHE A 197 14.28 -4.22 4.80
CA PHE A 197 14.19 -3.94 6.24
C PHE A 197 13.92 -5.19 7.10
N LYS A 198 13.80 -6.38 6.48
CA LYS A 198 13.51 -7.65 7.16
C LYS A 198 12.30 -7.54 8.10
N THR A 199 11.26 -6.85 7.65
CA THR A 199 10.04 -6.59 8.42
C THR A 199 8.83 -6.87 7.55
N LYS A 200 8.12 -7.97 7.82
CA LYS A 200 6.89 -8.33 7.10
C LYS A 200 5.70 -7.55 7.67
N PRO A 201 4.97 -6.78 6.85
CA PRO A 201 3.70 -6.18 7.27
C PRO A 201 2.59 -7.24 7.33
N ASP A 202 1.39 -6.82 7.73
CA ASP A 202 0.18 -7.65 7.64
C ASP A 202 -0.54 -7.42 6.31
N ILE A 203 -0.44 -6.19 5.77
CA ILE A 203 -1.01 -5.80 4.48
C ILE A 203 0.05 -5.00 3.72
N MET A 204 0.12 -5.20 2.40
CA MET A 204 1.00 -4.45 1.50
C MET A 204 0.21 -3.93 0.31
N THR A 205 0.38 -2.66 -0.05
CA THR A 205 -0.22 -2.08 -1.26
C THR A 205 0.81 -1.94 -2.36
N LEU A 206 0.40 -2.21 -3.60
CA LEU A 206 1.24 -2.27 -4.79
C LEU A 206 0.57 -1.54 -5.95
N ALA A 207 1.35 -0.89 -6.81
CA ALA A 207 0.88 -0.29 -8.07
C ALA A 207 2.09 0.12 -8.93
N LYS A 208 2.00 1.21 -9.68
CA LYS A 208 3.10 1.82 -10.45
C LYS A 208 3.86 0.79 -11.30
N ALA A 209 5.04 0.38 -10.87
CA ALA A 209 5.90 -0.56 -11.59
C ALA A 209 5.28 -1.96 -11.77
N LEU A 210 4.28 -2.34 -10.97
CA LEU A 210 3.50 -3.56 -11.18
C LEU A 210 2.92 -3.63 -12.60
N GLY A 211 2.46 -2.49 -13.14
CA GLY A 211 1.86 -2.43 -14.48
C GLY A 211 2.84 -2.06 -15.59
N GLY A 212 4.08 -1.66 -15.27
CA GLY A 212 5.07 -1.25 -16.27
C GLY A 212 4.58 -0.12 -17.20
N GLY A 213 3.67 0.73 -16.73
CA GLY A 213 3.04 1.82 -17.49
C GLY A 213 1.52 1.68 -17.63
N MET A 214 0.96 0.48 -17.42
CA MET A 214 -0.48 0.25 -17.42
C MET A 214 -1.09 0.52 -16.04
N ALA A 215 -2.36 0.96 -16.05
CA ALA A 215 -3.09 1.22 -14.82
C ALA A 215 -3.44 -0.11 -14.11
N ILE A 216 -2.86 -0.30 -12.93
CA ILE A 216 -3.13 -1.44 -12.05
C ILE A 216 -2.72 -1.07 -10.62
N GLY A 217 -3.41 -1.65 -9.66
CA GLY A 217 -3.03 -1.68 -8.26
C GLY A 217 -3.32 -3.05 -7.67
N ALA A 218 -2.71 -3.35 -6.54
CA ALA A 218 -3.00 -4.56 -5.79
C ALA A 218 -2.83 -4.33 -4.29
N MET A 219 -3.60 -5.07 -3.51
CA MET A 219 -3.42 -5.21 -2.07
C MET A 219 -3.13 -6.70 -1.80
N ALA A 220 -2.06 -6.95 -1.06
CA ALA A 220 -1.58 -8.27 -0.66
C ALA A 220 -1.74 -8.44 0.86
N ALA A 221 -2.33 -9.57 1.32
CA ALA A 221 -2.55 -9.87 2.73
C ALA A 221 -2.51 -11.39 3.00
#